data_2d3e7784fab9d9a8689d2c8be93fc6aa
#
_entry.id   2d3e7784fab9d9a8689d2c8be93fc6aa
#
_cell.length_a   1.000
_cell.length_b   1.000
_cell.length_c   1.000
_cell.angle_alpha   90.00
_cell.angle_beta   90.00
_cell.angle_gamma   90.00
#
_symmetry.space_group_name_H-M   'P 1'
#
loop_
_entity.id
_entity.type
_entity.pdbx_description
1 polymer ?
#
loop_
_entity_poly.entity_id
_entity_poly.type
_entity_poly.pdbx_seq_one_letter_code
_entity_poly.pdbx_strand_id
1 'polypeptide(L)'
;VNRGHKKSKLTVLLLSSVSIAVSAQDVSVCQSTLDNKARLACYDRIFGTTATMLTETTAAGEADVEVKPQTAAETEVVAEPVAVATVMQKYWELTPEEKRDRFVFRTYQPNFFLPAHITSNINKAPQSPTRGQAEASENYKQMESKIQVSLRAKLMTEFLLPGADLWFAFSQRSMWQLWNNQDSAPFRNTDYQPELMYIVPVSDAWGDLPGDWQVRMLQFGIAHQSNGQAKPLSRSWNKVYAGLAVDKGEFGLNWRYNQRISENGDEDDNPDLIDYIGSHEISANWLPGDATAQLTWRNDFSYLSRGSWQLDLTYPVDSSKMDGLRWHLQMFSGYGETLLDYNFRQNSIGLGVMLFNF
;
A
#
# COMPACT_ATOMS: atom_id res chain seq x y z
N VAL A 1 31.73 -20.93 -49.13
CA VAL A 1 32.12 -19.92 -48.12
C VAL A 1 31.60 -20.40 -46.76
N ASN A 2 32.55 -20.91 -45.97
CA ASN A 2 32.34 -21.56 -44.67
C ASN A 2 32.22 -20.49 -43.58
N ARG A 3 31.14 -20.45 -42.83
CA ARG A 3 31.02 -19.63 -41.60
C ARG A 3 30.93 -20.55 -40.40
N GLY A 4 32.03 -20.59 -39.64
CA GLY A 4 32.14 -21.34 -38.39
C GLY A 4 31.29 -20.75 -37.26
N HIS A 5 30.54 -21.62 -36.57
CA HIS A 5 29.83 -21.32 -35.33
C HIS A 5 30.79 -21.38 -34.16
N LYS A 6 31.05 -20.25 -33.51
CA LYS A 6 31.67 -20.17 -32.17
C LYS A 6 30.63 -20.51 -31.13
N LYS A 7 30.75 -21.65 -30.44
CA LYS A 7 30.02 -22.01 -29.25
C LYS A 7 30.64 -21.31 -28.03
N SER A 8 29.91 -20.37 -27.44
CA SER A 8 30.24 -19.77 -26.13
C SER A 8 29.86 -20.74 -25.02
N LYS A 9 30.84 -21.13 -24.22
CA LYS A 9 30.61 -21.91 -23.01
C LYS A 9 30.24 -20.97 -21.88
N LEU A 10 29.00 -21.07 -21.40
CA LEU A 10 28.49 -20.36 -20.21
C LEU A 10 28.92 -21.19 -18.98
N THR A 11 29.86 -20.68 -18.21
CA THR A 11 30.28 -21.29 -16.93
C THR A 11 29.28 -20.86 -15.85
N VAL A 12 28.48 -21.80 -15.38
CA VAL A 12 27.57 -21.62 -14.25
C VAL A 12 28.39 -21.77 -12.95
N LEU A 13 28.52 -20.69 -12.21
CA LEU A 13 29.08 -20.69 -10.86
C LEU A 13 27.99 -21.17 -9.88
N LEU A 14 28.15 -22.38 -9.36
CA LEU A 14 27.33 -22.90 -8.26
C LEU A 14 27.82 -22.29 -6.95
N LEU A 15 27.04 -21.37 -6.40
CA LEU A 15 27.16 -20.91 -5.02
C LEU A 15 26.55 -21.97 -4.10
N SER A 16 27.38 -22.70 -3.39
CA SER A 16 26.98 -23.62 -2.33
C SER A 16 26.50 -22.82 -1.12
N SER A 17 25.20 -22.79 -0.88
CA SER A 17 24.60 -22.33 0.36
C SER A 17 24.81 -23.39 1.45
N VAL A 18 25.58 -23.06 2.47
CA VAL A 18 25.68 -23.85 3.71
C VAL A 18 24.39 -23.62 4.50
N SER A 19 23.46 -24.56 4.40
CA SER A 19 22.28 -24.61 5.27
C SER A 19 22.69 -25.26 6.59
N ILE A 20 22.70 -24.48 7.68
CA ILE A 20 22.81 -25.01 9.04
C ILE A 20 21.46 -25.66 9.36
N ALA A 21 21.36 -26.96 9.27
CA ALA A 21 20.18 -27.72 9.67
C ALA A 21 20.12 -27.77 11.20
N VAL A 22 19.27 -26.98 11.82
CA VAL A 22 18.90 -27.13 13.24
C VAL A 22 18.02 -28.37 13.35
N SER A 23 18.43 -29.36 14.20
CA SER A 23 17.69 -30.59 14.40
C SER A 23 16.35 -30.36 15.08
N ALA A 24 15.28 -30.92 14.57
CA ALA A 24 13.94 -30.84 15.18
C ALA A 24 13.87 -31.41 16.61
N GLN A 25 14.83 -32.18 17.03
CA GLN A 25 14.95 -32.73 18.39
C GLN A 25 15.33 -31.67 19.43
N ASP A 26 16.11 -30.65 19.06
CA ASP A 26 16.56 -29.61 19.99
C ASP A 26 15.42 -28.65 20.37
N VAL A 27 14.47 -28.43 19.48
CA VAL A 27 13.31 -27.53 19.71
C VAL A 27 12.28 -28.20 20.67
N SER A 28 12.12 -29.53 20.62
CA SER A 28 11.16 -30.25 21.45
C SER A 28 11.51 -30.19 22.96
N VAL A 29 12.79 -30.08 23.29
CA VAL A 29 13.28 -29.93 24.67
C VAL A 29 12.86 -28.57 25.24
N CYS A 30 12.89 -27.50 24.46
CA CYS A 30 12.42 -26.18 24.89
C CYS A 30 10.90 -26.14 25.08
N GLN A 31 10.14 -26.87 24.25
CA GLN A 31 8.67 -26.95 24.37
C GLN A 31 8.23 -27.67 25.65
N SER A 32 8.99 -28.65 26.13
CA SER A 32 8.67 -29.39 27.36
C SER A 32 9.02 -28.64 28.66
N THR A 33 9.68 -27.49 28.59
CA THR A 33 10.07 -26.71 29.75
C THR A 33 8.87 -25.88 30.28
N LEU A 34 8.40 -26.19 31.49
CA LEU A 34 7.21 -25.54 32.07
C LEU A 34 7.45 -24.10 32.54
N ASP A 35 8.68 -23.78 32.95
CA ASP A 35 9.04 -22.42 33.35
C ASP A 35 9.28 -21.53 32.13
N ASN A 36 8.53 -20.40 32.06
CA ASN A 36 8.57 -19.48 30.91
C ASN A 36 9.95 -18.84 30.70
N LYS A 37 10.67 -18.52 31.78
CA LYS A 37 12.00 -17.89 31.71
C LYS A 37 13.06 -18.87 31.24
N ALA A 38 13.02 -20.10 31.74
CA ALA A 38 13.90 -21.18 31.31
C ALA A 38 13.62 -21.61 29.86
N ARG A 39 12.33 -21.60 29.45
CA ARG A 39 11.91 -21.89 28.08
C ARG A 39 12.41 -20.82 27.10
N LEU A 40 12.31 -19.53 27.45
CA LEU A 40 12.84 -18.46 26.63
C LEU A 40 14.36 -18.57 26.46
N ALA A 41 15.08 -18.77 27.56
CA ALA A 41 16.55 -18.95 27.52
C ALA A 41 16.99 -20.19 26.70
N CYS A 42 16.15 -21.24 26.63
CA CYS A 42 16.36 -22.41 25.80
C CYS A 42 16.26 -22.05 24.31
N TYR A 43 15.23 -21.30 23.91
CA TYR A 43 15.08 -20.84 22.53
C TYR A 43 16.17 -19.85 22.13
N ASP A 44 16.55 -18.91 23.00
CA ASP A 44 17.64 -17.96 22.75
C ASP A 44 18.99 -18.65 22.51
N ARG A 45 19.23 -19.81 23.17
CA ARG A 45 20.43 -20.61 22.96
C ARG A 45 20.43 -21.30 21.60
N ILE A 46 19.27 -21.72 21.10
CA ILE A 46 19.14 -22.46 19.83
C ILE A 46 19.08 -21.51 18.63
N PHE A 47 18.37 -20.38 18.79
CA PHE A 47 18.07 -19.44 17.69
C PHE A 47 18.70 -18.06 17.87
N GLY A 48 19.33 -17.77 19.04
CA GLY A 48 19.96 -16.48 19.31
C GLY A 48 21.12 -16.24 18.35
N THR A 49 21.03 -15.18 17.59
CA THR A 49 22.13 -14.65 16.78
C THR A 49 23.31 -14.31 17.66
N THR A 50 24.48 -14.77 17.27
CA THR A 50 25.78 -14.55 17.91
C THR A 50 26.01 -13.05 18.17
N ALA A 51 25.69 -12.59 19.36
CA ALA A 51 26.19 -11.29 19.84
C ALA A 51 27.67 -11.46 20.13
N THR A 52 28.48 -10.67 19.48
CA THR A 52 29.94 -10.64 19.54
C THR A 52 30.43 -10.58 20.99
N MET A 53 31.04 -11.63 21.48
CA MET A 53 31.79 -11.63 22.73
C MET A 53 33.02 -10.73 22.57
N LEU A 54 33.02 -9.59 23.24
CA LEU A 54 34.24 -8.88 23.56
C LEU A 54 34.88 -9.55 24.78
N THR A 55 36.02 -10.15 24.55
CA THR A 55 36.88 -10.81 25.51
C THR A 55 37.42 -9.78 26.51
N GLU A 56 37.07 -9.88 27.78
CA GLU A 56 37.83 -9.33 28.85
C GLU A 56 38.69 -10.41 29.52
N THR A 57 39.98 -10.23 29.46
CA THR A 57 40.98 -11.05 30.11
C THR A 57 41.11 -10.64 31.57
N THR A 58 40.78 -11.55 32.46
CA THR A 58 40.94 -11.39 33.89
C THR A 58 42.38 -11.60 34.31
N ALA A 59 42.92 -10.68 35.11
CA ALA A 59 44.03 -10.93 36.01
C ALA A 59 43.55 -10.81 37.47
N ALA A 60 43.85 -11.84 38.23
CA ALA A 60 43.49 -11.98 39.63
C ALA A 60 44.24 -11.00 40.55
N GLY A 61 43.57 -10.53 41.60
CA GLY A 61 44.17 -9.80 42.71
C GLY A 61 43.15 -9.62 43.82
N GLU A 62 43.25 -10.42 44.87
CA GLU A 62 42.54 -10.27 46.13
C GLU A 62 42.94 -8.99 46.83
N ALA A 63 41.98 -8.16 47.27
CA ALA A 63 42.14 -7.22 48.38
C ALA A 63 40.75 -6.93 48.98
N ASP A 64 40.59 -7.30 50.24
CA ASP A 64 39.49 -6.94 51.13
C ASP A 64 39.34 -5.43 51.23
N VAL A 65 38.18 -4.88 50.90
CA VAL A 65 37.78 -3.52 51.26
C VAL A 65 36.35 -3.55 51.79
N GLU A 66 36.22 -3.24 53.08
CA GLU A 66 34.98 -2.99 53.81
C GLU A 66 34.19 -1.84 53.19
N VAL A 67 33.03 -2.13 52.62
CA VAL A 67 32.13 -1.15 51.97
C VAL A 67 31.02 -0.78 52.97
N LYS A 68 31.05 0.45 53.47
CA LYS A 68 29.90 1.08 54.16
C LYS A 68 28.76 1.25 53.17
N PRO A 69 27.47 1.01 53.59
CA PRO A 69 26.32 1.26 52.70
C PRO A 69 26.13 2.77 52.52
N GLN A 70 26.41 3.27 51.32
CA GLN A 70 25.85 4.55 50.86
C GLN A 70 24.47 4.31 50.33
N THR A 71 23.49 4.99 50.93
CA THR A 71 22.11 5.12 50.44
C THR A 71 22.14 5.81 49.06
N ALA A 72 22.08 5.04 48.01
CA ALA A 72 21.82 5.58 46.65
C ALA A 72 20.35 6.03 46.63
N ALA A 73 20.15 7.33 46.42
CA ALA A 73 18.85 7.83 46.02
C ALA A 73 18.54 7.22 44.67
N GLU A 74 17.59 6.30 44.63
CA GLU A 74 16.95 5.83 43.38
C GLU A 74 16.30 7.04 42.73
N THR A 75 16.94 7.59 41.72
CA THR A 75 16.28 8.49 40.79
C THR A 75 15.39 7.61 39.96
N GLU A 76 14.11 7.59 40.32
CA GLU A 76 13.05 6.97 39.50
C GLU A 76 13.05 7.69 38.15
N VAL A 77 13.72 7.09 37.16
CA VAL A 77 13.60 7.52 35.76
C VAL A 77 12.18 7.16 35.38
N VAL A 78 11.27 8.12 35.51
CA VAL A 78 9.94 8.03 34.93
C VAL A 78 10.16 7.87 33.42
N ALA A 79 10.06 6.65 32.93
CA ALA A 79 10.07 6.38 31.51
C ALA A 79 8.90 7.17 30.90
N GLU A 80 9.19 8.14 30.06
CA GLU A 80 8.16 8.80 29.28
C GLU A 80 7.34 7.73 28.55
N PRO A 81 6.00 7.82 28.56
CA PRO A 81 5.18 6.84 27.88
C PRO A 81 5.58 6.81 26.41
N VAL A 82 6.10 5.68 25.95
CA VAL A 82 6.40 5.46 24.52
C VAL A 82 5.10 5.68 23.75
N ALA A 83 5.04 6.75 22.98
CA ALA A 83 3.85 7.08 22.21
C ALA A 83 3.53 5.91 21.26
N VAL A 84 2.33 5.36 21.35
CA VAL A 84 1.89 4.26 20.49
C VAL A 84 1.75 4.80 19.06
N ALA A 85 2.48 4.22 18.12
CA ALA A 85 2.42 4.62 16.72
C ALA A 85 0.98 4.53 16.16
N THR A 86 0.55 5.55 15.43
CA THR A 86 -0.77 5.59 14.79
C THR A 86 -0.85 4.58 13.64
N VAL A 87 -2.08 4.28 13.20
CA VAL A 87 -2.31 3.42 12.04
C VAL A 87 -1.57 3.93 10.80
N MET A 88 -1.56 5.25 10.60
CA MET A 88 -0.85 5.88 9.48
C MET A 88 0.67 5.71 9.59
N GLN A 89 1.24 5.88 10.78
CA GLN A 89 2.67 5.68 11.02
C GLN A 89 3.09 4.24 10.76
N LYS A 90 2.32 3.26 11.24
CA LYS A 90 2.55 1.83 11.00
C LYS A 90 2.43 1.47 9.52
N TYR A 91 1.35 1.93 8.90
CA TYR A 91 1.08 1.64 7.50
C TYR A 91 2.19 2.18 6.57
N TRP A 92 2.65 3.42 6.78
CA TRP A 92 3.68 4.05 5.97
C TRP A 92 5.12 3.87 6.51
N GLU A 93 5.26 3.17 7.66
CA GLU A 93 6.57 2.93 8.29
C GLU A 93 7.33 4.24 8.56
N LEU A 94 6.63 5.22 9.18
CA LEU A 94 7.13 6.58 9.30
C LEU A 94 8.10 6.78 10.47
N THR A 95 8.09 5.90 11.48
CA THR A 95 9.00 5.96 12.62
C THR A 95 10.10 4.91 12.51
N PRO A 96 11.27 5.09 13.17
CA PRO A 96 12.35 4.12 13.12
C PRO A 96 11.93 2.71 13.56
N GLU A 97 11.02 2.60 14.55
CA GLU A 97 10.53 1.34 15.13
C GLU A 97 9.64 0.57 14.15
N GLU A 98 8.96 1.29 13.27
CA GLU A 98 8.06 0.71 12.27
C GLU A 98 8.76 0.40 10.94
N LYS A 99 10.03 0.82 10.77
CA LYS A 99 10.80 0.55 9.54
C LYS A 99 11.02 -0.94 9.36
N ARG A 100 10.70 -1.43 8.18
CA ARG A 100 10.85 -2.84 7.79
C ARG A 100 11.76 -2.98 6.57
N ASP A 101 12.12 -4.21 6.25
CA ASP A 101 13.07 -4.54 5.18
C ASP A 101 12.62 -4.06 3.80
N ARG A 102 13.62 -3.79 2.94
CA ARG A 102 13.44 -3.44 1.54
C ARG A 102 13.05 -4.67 0.71
N PHE A 103 12.45 -4.43 -0.45
CA PHE A 103 12.06 -5.43 -1.44
C PHE A 103 11.05 -6.48 -0.92
N VAL A 104 10.35 -6.17 0.16
CA VAL A 104 9.23 -6.96 0.66
C VAL A 104 7.94 -6.34 0.15
N PHE A 105 7.10 -7.15 -0.51
CA PHE A 105 5.79 -6.69 -0.99
C PHE A 105 4.81 -6.54 0.16
N ARG A 106 4.09 -5.43 0.12
CA ARG A 106 3.03 -5.05 1.06
C ARG A 106 1.81 -4.55 0.31
N THR A 107 0.69 -4.55 0.96
CA THR A 107 -0.51 -3.90 0.41
C THR A 107 -0.27 -2.39 0.28
N TYR A 108 -0.82 -1.79 -0.80
CA TYR A 108 -0.76 -0.34 -1.04
C TYR A 108 -2.14 0.29 -1.02
N GLN A 109 -2.98 0.00 -2.01
CA GLN A 109 -4.39 0.35 -2.00
C GLN A 109 -5.20 -0.89 -1.58
N PRO A 110 -6.49 -0.76 -1.28
CA PRO A 110 -7.32 -1.89 -0.91
C PRO A 110 -7.24 -3.03 -1.94
N ASN A 111 -6.98 -4.24 -1.48
CA ASN A 111 -7.06 -5.46 -2.29
C ASN A 111 -8.43 -6.08 -2.07
N PHE A 112 -9.28 -6.08 -3.10
CA PHE A 112 -10.65 -6.52 -2.95
C PHE A 112 -11.18 -7.30 -4.15
N PHE A 113 -12.21 -8.07 -3.89
CA PHE A 113 -13.07 -8.69 -4.88
C PHE A 113 -14.53 -8.41 -4.54
N LEU A 114 -15.22 -7.68 -5.43
CA LEU A 114 -16.65 -7.37 -5.35
C LEU A 114 -17.39 -8.16 -6.44
N PRO A 115 -17.83 -9.39 -6.17
CA PRO A 115 -18.55 -10.21 -7.17
C PRO A 115 -19.87 -9.58 -7.61
N ALA A 116 -20.53 -8.83 -6.73
CA ALA A 116 -21.75 -8.10 -7.01
C ALA A 116 -21.43 -6.59 -7.04
N HIS A 117 -21.08 -6.07 -8.21
CA HIS A 117 -20.92 -4.65 -8.48
C HIS A 117 -21.95 -4.24 -9.54
N ILE A 118 -22.88 -3.35 -9.15
CA ILE A 118 -24.00 -2.93 -9.99
C ILE A 118 -23.88 -1.45 -10.28
N THR A 119 -23.89 -1.08 -11.56
CA THR A 119 -23.88 0.31 -12.00
C THR A 119 -25.26 0.75 -12.50
N SER A 120 -25.61 2.01 -12.27
CA SER A 120 -26.86 2.61 -12.79
C SER A 120 -26.90 2.64 -14.30
N ASN A 121 -25.75 2.87 -14.93
CA ASN A 121 -25.57 2.90 -16.38
C ASN A 121 -24.26 2.23 -16.73
N ILE A 122 -24.24 1.41 -17.77
CA ILE A 122 -23.01 0.84 -18.32
C ILE A 122 -22.64 1.54 -19.61
N ASN A 123 -21.37 1.93 -19.74
CA ASN A 123 -20.84 2.55 -20.95
C ASN A 123 -20.64 1.49 -22.03
N LYS A 124 -21.57 1.39 -22.95
CA LYS A 124 -21.53 0.41 -24.04
C LYS A 124 -20.66 0.85 -25.22
N ALA A 125 -20.46 2.16 -25.39
CA ALA A 125 -19.70 2.74 -26.48
C ALA A 125 -18.77 3.86 -25.97
N PRO A 126 -17.68 3.52 -25.28
CA PRO A 126 -16.72 4.49 -24.75
C PRO A 126 -16.17 5.41 -25.84
N GLN A 127 -15.99 6.69 -25.51
CA GLN A 127 -15.49 7.70 -26.44
C GLN A 127 -14.41 8.56 -25.83
N SER A 128 -13.58 9.17 -26.69
CA SER A 128 -12.69 10.27 -26.33
C SER A 128 -12.52 11.24 -27.48
N PRO A 129 -12.07 12.49 -27.24
CA PRO A 129 -11.91 13.51 -28.29
C PRO A 129 -10.96 13.07 -29.42
N THR A 130 -9.91 12.35 -29.10
CA THR A 130 -8.84 11.96 -30.05
C THR A 130 -9.01 10.55 -30.64
N ARG A 131 -9.80 9.68 -29.96
CA ARG A 131 -9.99 8.28 -30.39
C ARG A 131 -11.37 8.03 -31.00
N GLY A 132 -12.27 9.03 -30.92
CA GLY A 132 -13.65 8.87 -31.34
C GLY A 132 -14.44 7.92 -30.44
N GLN A 133 -15.55 7.44 -30.95
CA GLN A 133 -16.45 6.51 -30.26
C GLN A 133 -16.12 5.08 -30.67
N ALA A 134 -16.05 4.19 -29.70
CA ALA A 134 -15.88 2.75 -29.95
C ALA A 134 -17.18 2.12 -30.47
N GLU A 135 -17.07 0.97 -31.11
CA GLU A 135 -18.22 0.14 -31.48
C GLU A 135 -18.99 -0.27 -30.21
N ALA A 136 -20.32 -0.26 -30.29
CA ALA A 136 -21.15 -0.53 -29.13
C ALA A 136 -21.13 -2.03 -28.76
N SER A 137 -20.86 -2.31 -27.48
CA SER A 137 -20.96 -3.65 -26.89
C SER A 137 -22.35 -3.84 -26.28
N GLU A 138 -23.31 -4.24 -27.09
CA GLU A 138 -24.74 -4.28 -26.70
C GLU A 138 -25.03 -5.23 -25.54
N ASN A 139 -24.28 -6.32 -25.42
CA ASN A 139 -24.50 -7.36 -24.42
C ASN A 139 -23.94 -7.03 -23.02
N TYR A 140 -23.21 -5.96 -22.84
CA TYR A 140 -22.68 -5.61 -21.52
C TYR A 140 -23.79 -5.43 -20.50
N LYS A 141 -23.61 -6.08 -19.34
CA LYS A 141 -24.54 -6.08 -18.21
C LYS A 141 -24.16 -5.00 -17.20
N GLN A 142 -25.16 -4.39 -16.58
CA GLN A 142 -24.97 -3.43 -15.47
C GLN A 142 -24.36 -4.09 -14.22
N MET A 143 -24.51 -5.40 -14.07
CA MET A 143 -23.90 -6.19 -13.02
C MET A 143 -22.58 -6.76 -13.51
N GLU A 144 -21.49 -6.33 -12.86
CA GLU A 144 -20.11 -6.78 -13.11
C GLU A 144 -19.49 -7.30 -11.83
N SER A 145 -18.31 -7.88 -11.90
CA SER A 145 -17.43 -8.05 -10.76
C SER A 145 -16.30 -7.03 -10.85
N LYS A 146 -15.95 -6.41 -9.71
CA LYS A 146 -14.84 -5.46 -9.62
C LYS A 146 -13.72 -6.06 -8.78
N ILE A 147 -12.51 -6.04 -9.32
CA ILE A 147 -11.32 -6.61 -8.66
C ILE A 147 -10.27 -5.51 -8.57
N GLN A 148 -9.60 -5.40 -7.43
CA GLN A 148 -8.41 -4.57 -7.29
C GLN A 148 -7.31 -5.35 -6.58
N VAL A 149 -6.12 -5.31 -7.17
CA VAL A 149 -4.87 -5.81 -6.58
C VAL A 149 -3.89 -4.65 -6.56
N SER A 150 -3.31 -4.39 -5.39
CA SER A 150 -2.40 -3.27 -5.23
C SER A 150 -1.31 -3.61 -4.21
N LEU A 151 -0.07 -3.48 -4.65
CA LEU A 151 1.11 -3.83 -3.88
C LEU A 151 2.12 -2.69 -3.96
N ARG A 152 2.97 -2.59 -2.93
CA ARG A 152 4.14 -1.71 -2.90
C ARG A 152 5.34 -2.44 -2.34
N ALA A 153 6.53 -1.97 -2.69
CA ALA A 153 7.79 -2.43 -2.10
C ALA A 153 8.72 -1.23 -1.88
N LYS A 154 9.39 -1.19 -0.75
CA LYS A 154 10.38 -0.18 -0.45
C LYS A 154 11.66 -0.49 -1.25
N LEU A 155 12.11 0.47 -2.05
CA LEU A 155 13.33 0.35 -2.85
C LEU A 155 14.56 0.86 -2.07
N MET A 156 14.41 2.03 -1.42
CA MET A 156 15.46 2.69 -0.66
C MET A 156 14.92 3.21 0.66
N THR A 157 15.74 3.12 1.70
CA THR A 157 15.52 3.72 3.02
C THR A 157 16.38 4.95 3.18
N GLU A 158 15.90 5.95 3.92
CA GLU A 158 16.62 7.19 4.21
C GLU A 158 17.18 7.87 2.95
N PHE A 159 16.40 7.85 1.88
CA PHE A 159 16.81 8.38 0.59
C PHE A 159 16.69 9.90 0.58
N LEU A 160 17.77 10.62 0.33
CA LEU A 160 17.95 12.09 0.29
C LEU A 160 17.68 12.80 1.60
N LEU A 161 16.62 12.51 2.31
CA LEU A 161 16.26 13.12 3.59
C LEU A 161 16.23 12.05 4.70
N PRO A 162 16.61 12.40 5.95
CA PRO A 162 16.51 11.46 7.06
C PRO A 162 15.10 10.91 7.23
N GLY A 163 14.97 9.60 7.40
CA GLY A 163 13.72 8.90 7.56
C GLY A 163 12.88 8.78 6.28
N ALA A 164 13.25 9.44 5.19
CA ALA A 164 12.47 9.39 3.94
C ALA A 164 12.80 8.15 3.11
N ASP A 165 11.77 7.53 2.55
CA ASP A 165 11.87 6.27 1.81
C ASP A 165 11.37 6.42 0.37
N LEU A 166 12.03 5.71 -0.54
CA LEU A 166 11.58 5.56 -1.93
C LEU A 166 10.88 4.22 -2.08
N TRP A 167 9.64 4.25 -2.61
CA TRP A 167 8.79 3.11 -2.83
C TRP A 167 8.45 2.94 -4.31
N PHE A 168 8.30 1.70 -4.73
CA PHE A 168 7.60 1.32 -5.95
C PHE A 168 6.24 0.77 -5.58
N ALA A 169 5.20 1.13 -6.32
CA ALA A 169 3.88 0.54 -6.18
C ALA A 169 3.30 0.16 -7.56
N PHE A 170 2.42 -0.80 -7.52
CA PHE A 170 1.67 -1.24 -8.68
C PHE A 170 0.23 -1.51 -8.25
N SER A 171 -0.72 -0.91 -8.96
CA SER A 171 -2.15 -1.14 -8.76
C SER A 171 -2.79 -1.60 -10.07
N GLN A 172 -3.65 -2.59 -9.97
CA GLN A 172 -4.49 -3.09 -11.05
C GLN A 172 -5.94 -3.08 -10.61
N ARG A 173 -6.83 -2.52 -11.43
CA ARG A 173 -8.28 -2.54 -11.23
C ARG A 173 -8.95 -3.10 -12.47
N SER A 174 -9.77 -4.13 -12.29
CA SER A 174 -10.46 -4.81 -13.40
C SER A 174 -11.96 -4.78 -13.19
N MET A 175 -12.68 -4.49 -14.28
CA MET A 175 -14.11 -4.69 -14.40
C MET A 175 -14.36 -5.95 -15.23
N TRP A 176 -14.97 -6.92 -14.61
CA TRP A 176 -15.16 -8.26 -15.18
C TRP A 176 -16.67 -8.54 -15.36
N GLN A 177 -17.09 -8.76 -16.59
CA GLN A 177 -18.45 -9.15 -16.96
C GLN A 177 -18.75 -10.62 -16.58
N LEU A 178 -18.42 -10.99 -15.32
CA LEU A 178 -18.52 -12.36 -14.80
C LEU A 178 -19.88 -13.00 -15.08
N TRP A 179 -20.94 -12.20 -15.04
CA TRP A 179 -22.32 -12.65 -15.20
C TRP A 179 -22.83 -12.59 -16.65
N ASN A 180 -21.95 -12.27 -17.61
CA ASN A 180 -22.28 -12.19 -19.04
C ASN A 180 -21.87 -13.44 -19.79
N ASN A 181 -22.68 -14.48 -19.69
CA ASN A 181 -22.46 -15.76 -20.40
C ASN A 181 -22.56 -15.66 -21.91
N GLN A 182 -23.25 -14.63 -22.44
CA GLN A 182 -23.43 -14.45 -23.90
C GLN A 182 -22.08 -14.13 -24.57
N ASP A 183 -21.22 -13.37 -23.92
CA ASP A 183 -19.92 -12.96 -24.43
C ASP A 183 -18.77 -13.73 -23.76
N SER A 184 -19.02 -14.90 -23.17
CA SER A 184 -18.02 -15.71 -22.48
C SER A 184 -17.33 -14.99 -21.30
N ALA A 185 -18.08 -14.16 -20.56
CA ALA A 185 -17.64 -13.44 -19.38
C ALA A 185 -16.30 -12.67 -19.56
N PRO A 186 -16.21 -11.68 -20.47
CA PRO A 186 -14.96 -10.96 -20.75
C PRO A 186 -14.60 -9.96 -19.65
N PHE A 187 -13.33 -9.60 -19.52
CA PHE A 187 -12.94 -8.38 -18.84
C PHE A 187 -13.31 -7.18 -19.73
N ARG A 188 -14.15 -6.26 -19.22
CA ARG A 188 -14.56 -5.06 -19.94
C ARG A 188 -13.44 -4.01 -19.95
N ASN A 189 -12.76 -3.85 -18.84
CA ASN A 189 -11.64 -2.95 -18.67
C ASN A 189 -10.69 -3.45 -17.57
N THR A 190 -9.41 -3.16 -17.74
CA THR A 190 -8.40 -3.32 -16.70
C THR A 190 -7.48 -2.12 -16.72
N ASP A 191 -7.41 -1.38 -15.64
CA ASP A 191 -6.50 -0.26 -15.45
C ASP A 191 -5.27 -0.73 -14.71
N TYR A 192 -4.08 -0.34 -15.18
CA TYR A 192 -2.77 -0.62 -14.59
C TYR A 192 -2.13 0.70 -14.17
N GLN A 193 -1.57 0.76 -12.97
CA GLN A 193 -0.89 1.96 -12.47
C GLN A 193 0.41 1.58 -11.75
N PRO A 194 1.56 1.50 -12.45
CA PRO A 194 2.87 1.57 -11.82
C PRO A 194 3.17 2.99 -11.35
N GLU A 195 3.82 3.12 -10.16
CA GLU A 195 4.23 4.41 -9.62
C GLU A 195 5.49 4.31 -8.75
N LEU A 196 6.25 5.40 -8.73
CA LEU A 196 7.34 5.63 -7.79
C LEU A 196 6.90 6.71 -6.82
N MET A 197 7.06 6.43 -5.52
CA MET A 197 6.64 7.32 -4.44
C MET A 197 7.82 7.64 -3.54
N TYR A 198 7.99 8.90 -3.22
CA TYR A 198 8.92 9.38 -2.21
C TYR A 198 8.12 9.86 -1.00
N ILE A 199 8.29 9.17 0.12
CA ILE A 199 7.56 9.43 1.37
C ILE A 199 8.53 10.06 2.35
N VAL A 200 8.19 11.25 2.83
CA VAL A 200 8.98 12.02 3.78
C VAL A 200 8.18 12.12 5.09
N PRO A 201 8.60 11.45 6.17
CA PRO A 201 7.96 11.60 7.47
C PRO A 201 8.16 13.03 8.00
N VAL A 202 7.14 13.54 8.68
CA VAL A 202 7.20 14.82 9.39
C VAL A 202 7.31 14.49 10.87
N SER A 203 8.35 15.05 11.54
CA SER A 203 8.52 14.86 12.98
C SER A 203 7.40 15.55 13.76
N ASP A 204 7.07 15.02 14.94
CA ASP A 204 6.01 15.56 15.79
C ASP A 204 6.23 17.05 16.11
N ALA A 205 7.47 17.48 16.28
CA ALA A 205 7.82 18.88 16.53
C ALA A 205 7.42 19.86 15.40
N TRP A 206 7.30 19.37 14.16
CA TRP A 206 6.93 20.18 12.98
C TRP A 206 5.54 19.85 12.46
N GLY A 207 4.95 18.77 12.95
CA GLY A 207 3.67 18.25 12.49
C GLY A 207 2.45 18.80 13.22
N ASP A 208 2.66 19.49 14.35
CA ASP A 208 1.56 19.95 15.21
C ASP A 208 0.63 20.94 14.51
N LEU A 209 -0.67 20.63 14.50
CA LEU A 209 -1.74 21.46 13.99
C LEU A 209 -2.76 21.75 15.10
N PRO A 210 -3.55 22.86 15.00
CA PRO A 210 -4.60 23.15 15.95
C PRO A 210 -5.58 21.99 16.12
N GLY A 211 -5.99 21.71 17.37
CA GLY A 211 -6.97 20.68 17.71
C GLY A 211 -6.41 19.26 17.68
N ASP A 212 -5.14 19.10 18.03
CA ASP A 212 -4.41 17.81 18.16
C ASP A 212 -4.30 17.02 16.84
N TRP A 213 -4.43 17.67 15.71
CA TRP A 213 -4.11 17.09 14.41
C TRP A 213 -2.59 17.12 14.20
N GLN A 214 -2.06 16.07 13.53
CA GLN A 214 -0.64 15.92 13.24
C GLN A 214 -0.42 15.72 11.76
N VAL A 215 0.45 16.54 11.15
CA VAL A 215 0.99 16.22 9.82
C VAL A 215 1.98 15.06 9.98
N ARG A 216 1.71 13.93 9.35
CA ARG A 216 2.55 12.72 9.48
C ARG A 216 3.55 12.56 8.37
N MET A 217 3.16 12.92 7.15
CA MET A 217 4.05 12.77 6.00
C MET A 217 3.72 13.73 4.88
N LEU A 218 4.76 14.01 4.08
CA LEU A 218 4.64 14.51 2.72
C LEU A 218 4.91 13.37 1.74
N GLN A 219 4.24 13.40 0.61
CA GLN A 219 4.44 12.42 -0.45
C GLN A 219 4.62 13.11 -1.81
N PHE A 220 5.54 12.56 -2.60
CA PHE A 220 5.79 13.00 -3.97
C PHE A 220 5.87 11.75 -4.83
N GLY A 221 5.47 11.84 -6.08
CA GLY A 221 5.61 10.68 -6.95
C GLY A 221 5.37 10.97 -8.41
N ILE A 222 5.67 9.95 -9.19
CA ILE A 222 5.37 9.87 -10.62
C ILE A 222 4.63 8.57 -10.87
N ALA A 223 3.57 8.64 -11.66
CA ALA A 223 2.77 7.48 -12.01
C ALA A 223 2.40 7.49 -13.49
N HIS A 224 2.39 6.30 -14.08
CA HIS A 224 1.73 6.03 -15.34
C HIS A 224 0.44 5.26 -15.06
N GLN A 225 -0.65 5.61 -15.74
CA GLN A 225 -1.87 4.81 -15.68
C GLN A 225 -2.38 4.56 -17.10
N SER A 226 -2.69 3.31 -17.41
CA SER A 226 -3.20 2.92 -18.74
C SER A 226 -4.14 1.72 -18.62
N ASN A 227 -5.04 1.57 -19.61
CA ASN A 227 -5.92 0.40 -19.64
C ASN A 227 -5.41 -0.72 -20.57
N GLY A 228 -4.27 -0.55 -21.23
CA GLY A 228 -3.64 -1.56 -22.07
C GLY A 228 -4.46 -2.00 -23.29
N GLN A 229 -5.51 -1.26 -23.66
CA GLN A 229 -6.35 -1.61 -24.79
C GLN A 229 -5.88 -0.96 -26.09
N ALA A 230 -6.28 -1.54 -27.22
CA ALA A 230 -6.04 -0.96 -28.54
C ALA A 230 -7.02 0.20 -28.84
N LYS A 231 -6.66 1.08 -29.77
CA LYS A 231 -7.58 2.11 -30.30
C LYS A 231 -8.83 1.47 -30.88
N PRO A 232 -10.04 2.02 -30.65
CA PRO A 232 -10.36 3.32 -30.04
C PRO A 232 -10.57 3.27 -28.51
N LEU A 233 -10.36 2.13 -27.84
CA LEU A 233 -10.59 1.93 -26.42
C LEU A 233 -9.38 2.31 -25.54
N SER A 234 -8.21 2.57 -26.16
CA SER A 234 -6.99 2.97 -25.45
C SER A 234 -7.21 4.22 -24.62
N ARG A 235 -6.78 4.17 -23.34
CA ARG A 235 -6.74 5.30 -22.41
C ARG A 235 -5.46 5.22 -21.60
N SER A 236 -4.76 6.36 -21.51
CA SER A 236 -3.55 6.46 -20.71
C SER A 236 -3.28 7.89 -20.26
N TRP A 237 -2.52 8.05 -19.21
CA TRP A 237 -1.95 9.32 -18.81
C TRP A 237 -0.76 9.15 -17.88
N ASN A 238 0.12 10.13 -17.92
CA ASN A 238 1.26 10.27 -17.03
C ASN A 238 1.02 11.43 -16.07
N LYS A 239 1.43 11.27 -14.82
CA LYS A 239 1.27 12.31 -13.80
C LYS A 239 2.46 12.36 -12.85
N VAL A 240 2.77 13.55 -12.37
CA VAL A 240 3.50 13.76 -11.13
C VAL A 240 2.51 14.20 -10.06
N TYR A 241 2.79 13.93 -8.81
CA TYR A 241 1.92 14.36 -7.74
C TYR A 241 2.69 14.77 -6.49
N ALA A 242 2.05 15.63 -5.71
CA ALA A 242 2.44 15.97 -4.35
C ALA A 242 1.24 15.82 -3.44
N GLY A 243 1.49 15.49 -2.18
CA GLY A 243 0.43 15.33 -1.20
C GLY A 243 0.93 15.38 0.23
N LEU A 244 -0.01 15.41 1.14
CA LEU A 244 0.24 15.36 2.57
C LEU A 244 -0.81 14.47 3.25
N ALA A 245 -0.41 13.93 4.40
CA ALA A 245 -1.31 13.17 5.24
C ALA A 245 -1.26 13.70 6.67
N VAL A 246 -2.44 13.81 7.28
CA VAL A 246 -2.62 14.22 8.67
C VAL A 246 -3.48 13.20 9.39
N ASP A 247 -3.28 13.01 10.68
CA ASP A 247 -4.13 12.18 11.52
C ASP A 247 -4.45 12.81 12.87
N LYS A 248 -5.49 12.28 13.51
CA LYS A 248 -5.86 12.53 14.89
C LYS A 248 -6.63 11.32 15.43
N GLY A 249 -6.01 10.56 16.33
CA GLY A 249 -6.61 9.35 16.89
C GLY A 249 -7.02 8.36 15.80
N GLU A 250 -8.32 8.09 15.67
CA GLU A 250 -8.89 7.16 14.69
C GLU A 250 -9.13 7.78 13.30
N PHE A 251 -8.93 9.08 13.17
CA PHE A 251 -9.19 9.81 11.92
C PHE A 251 -7.90 10.09 11.17
N GLY A 252 -7.93 9.92 9.86
CA GLY A 252 -6.86 10.31 8.94
C GLY A 252 -7.40 11.07 7.74
N LEU A 253 -6.67 12.07 7.28
CA LEU A 253 -6.95 12.78 6.05
C LEU A 253 -5.72 12.73 5.15
N ASN A 254 -5.93 12.38 3.89
CA ASN A 254 -4.91 12.44 2.86
C ASN A 254 -5.38 13.40 1.77
N TRP A 255 -4.54 14.30 1.37
CA TRP A 255 -4.74 15.15 0.20
C TRP A 255 -3.61 14.90 -0.80
N ARG A 256 -3.96 14.78 -2.09
CA ARG A 256 -3.04 14.63 -3.20
C ARG A 256 -3.44 15.56 -4.34
N TYR A 257 -2.47 16.29 -4.86
CA TYR A 257 -2.59 17.04 -6.10
C TYR A 257 -1.85 16.31 -7.22
N ASN A 258 -2.55 16.01 -8.31
CA ASN A 258 -2.03 15.31 -9.47
C ASN A 258 -1.87 16.31 -10.62
N GLN A 259 -0.64 16.53 -11.05
CA GLN A 259 -0.33 17.31 -12.24
C GLN A 259 -0.16 16.35 -13.41
N ARG A 260 -1.03 16.46 -14.42
CA ARG A 260 -0.88 15.70 -15.66
C ARG A 260 0.38 16.15 -16.40
N ILE A 261 1.16 15.20 -16.90
CA ILE A 261 2.23 15.42 -17.87
C ILE A 261 1.58 15.42 -19.24
N SER A 262 1.73 16.52 -19.98
CA SER A 262 1.14 16.67 -21.31
C SER A 262 1.77 15.68 -22.31
N GLU A 263 0.95 15.09 -23.14
CA GLU A 263 1.33 14.23 -24.25
C GLU A 263 1.12 14.98 -25.58
N ASN A 264 1.75 14.52 -26.65
CA ASN A 264 1.56 15.15 -27.96
C ASN A 264 0.14 14.91 -28.47
N GLY A 265 -0.50 15.90 -29.09
CA GLY A 265 -1.91 15.94 -29.38
C GLY A 265 -2.53 14.67 -29.99
N ASP A 266 -1.91 14.11 -31.06
CA ASP A 266 -2.42 12.90 -31.71
C ASP A 266 -2.11 11.59 -30.96
N GLU A 267 -1.18 11.64 -30.00
CA GLU A 267 -0.79 10.50 -29.17
C GLU A 267 -1.61 10.46 -27.86
N ASP A 268 -2.15 11.60 -27.44
CA ASP A 268 -2.97 11.70 -26.23
C ASP A 268 -4.33 11.00 -26.41
N ASP A 269 -4.54 9.93 -25.67
CA ASP A 269 -5.77 9.12 -25.76
C ASP A 269 -7.00 9.80 -25.15
N ASN A 270 -6.79 10.75 -24.22
CA ASN A 270 -7.85 11.36 -23.41
C ASN A 270 -7.46 12.77 -22.91
N PRO A 271 -7.33 13.76 -23.81
CA PRO A 271 -6.82 15.09 -23.48
C PRO A 271 -7.66 15.85 -22.46
N ASP A 272 -8.94 15.56 -22.36
CA ASP A 272 -9.92 16.15 -21.44
C ASP A 272 -10.11 15.39 -20.12
N LEU A 273 -9.22 14.41 -19.82
CA LEU A 273 -9.34 13.52 -18.65
C LEU A 273 -9.46 14.32 -17.33
N ILE A 274 -8.62 15.33 -17.12
CA ILE A 274 -8.62 16.13 -15.89
C ILE A 274 -9.93 16.89 -15.69
N ASP A 275 -10.58 17.30 -16.75
CA ASP A 275 -11.88 18.00 -16.67
C ASP A 275 -12.96 17.14 -15.99
N TYR A 276 -12.84 15.82 -16.06
CA TYR A 276 -13.80 14.87 -15.51
C TYR A 276 -13.38 14.27 -14.19
N ILE A 277 -12.14 13.77 -14.07
CA ILE A 277 -11.67 13.10 -12.85
C ILE A 277 -11.08 14.07 -11.82
N GLY A 278 -10.64 15.25 -12.28
CA GLY A 278 -10.00 16.26 -11.45
C GLY A 278 -8.54 16.00 -11.15
N SER A 279 -7.88 17.06 -10.66
CA SER A 279 -6.47 17.06 -10.24
C SER A 279 -6.30 16.82 -8.74
N HIS A 280 -7.33 17.04 -7.93
CA HIS A 280 -7.30 16.85 -6.49
C HIS A 280 -7.98 15.56 -6.06
N GLU A 281 -7.35 14.85 -5.11
CA GLU A 281 -7.92 13.72 -4.40
C GLU A 281 -7.81 13.96 -2.89
N ILE A 282 -8.94 13.90 -2.19
CA ILE A 282 -9.01 13.99 -0.73
C ILE A 282 -9.65 12.72 -0.22
N SER A 283 -8.97 12.01 0.68
CA SER A 283 -9.48 10.82 1.35
C SER A 283 -9.57 11.04 2.84
N ALA A 284 -10.75 10.87 3.41
CA ALA A 284 -10.99 10.85 4.84
C ALA A 284 -11.16 9.39 5.30
N ASN A 285 -10.38 8.99 6.29
CA ASN A 285 -10.38 7.65 6.86
C ASN A 285 -10.87 7.72 8.30
N TRP A 286 -11.73 6.79 8.69
CA TRP A 286 -12.15 6.58 10.06
C TRP A 286 -11.96 5.12 10.43
N LEU A 287 -11.14 4.87 11.44
CA LEU A 287 -10.64 3.55 11.83
C LEU A 287 -10.92 3.29 13.32
N PRO A 288 -12.20 3.16 13.75
CA PRO A 288 -12.57 3.04 15.17
C PRO A 288 -12.31 1.66 15.76
N GLY A 289 -11.58 0.79 15.08
CA GLY A 289 -11.31 -0.60 15.47
C GLY A 289 -11.89 -1.57 14.45
N ASP A 290 -12.96 -2.33 14.80
CA ASP A 290 -13.48 -3.38 13.92
C ASP A 290 -14.00 -2.85 12.58
N ALA A 291 -14.86 -1.83 12.59
CA ALA A 291 -15.34 -1.21 11.36
C ALA A 291 -14.32 -0.20 10.80
N THR A 292 -14.26 -0.04 9.49
CA THR A 292 -13.53 1.07 8.85
C THR A 292 -14.39 1.75 7.82
N ALA A 293 -14.21 3.07 7.68
CA ALA A 293 -14.83 3.86 6.63
C ALA A 293 -13.79 4.73 5.95
N GLN A 294 -13.81 4.75 4.62
CA GLN A 294 -13.01 5.67 3.81
C GLN A 294 -13.92 6.41 2.84
N LEU A 295 -13.86 7.73 2.86
CA LEU A 295 -14.54 8.58 1.90
C LEU A 295 -13.50 9.27 1.03
N THR A 296 -13.51 9.03 -0.27
CA THR A 296 -12.61 9.64 -1.24
C THR A 296 -13.39 10.58 -2.14
N TRP A 297 -12.91 11.81 -2.28
CA TRP A 297 -13.44 12.82 -3.18
C TRP A 297 -12.36 13.21 -4.19
N ARG A 298 -12.73 13.25 -5.47
CA ARG A 298 -11.87 13.69 -6.59
C ARG A 298 -12.55 14.83 -7.33
N ASN A 299 -11.84 15.90 -7.57
CA ASN A 299 -12.37 17.08 -8.27
C ASN A 299 -11.23 18.00 -8.74
N ASP A 300 -11.53 18.92 -9.65
CA ASP A 300 -10.61 19.95 -10.12
C ASP A 300 -10.98 21.36 -9.58
N PHE A 301 -11.88 21.49 -8.64
CA PHE A 301 -12.41 22.76 -8.13
C PHE A 301 -12.93 23.75 -9.19
N SER A 302 -12.41 23.68 -10.43
CA SER A 302 -12.88 24.52 -11.55
C SER A 302 -14.26 24.11 -12.05
N TYR A 303 -14.59 22.80 -11.93
CA TYR A 303 -15.86 22.22 -12.36
C TYR A 303 -16.46 21.35 -11.26
N LEU A 304 -17.06 21.97 -10.25
CA LEU A 304 -17.64 21.26 -9.09
C LEU A 304 -18.73 20.24 -9.46
N SER A 305 -19.32 20.33 -10.65
CA SER A 305 -20.31 19.37 -11.18
C SER A 305 -19.70 18.08 -11.71
N ARG A 306 -18.38 18.03 -11.88
CA ARG A 306 -17.58 16.88 -12.33
C ARG A 306 -16.82 16.28 -11.14
N GLY A 307 -16.02 15.25 -11.39
CA GLY A 307 -15.34 14.53 -10.34
C GLY A 307 -16.15 13.37 -9.80
N SER A 308 -15.78 12.85 -8.64
CA SER A 308 -16.43 11.67 -8.06
C SER A 308 -16.33 11.60 -6.54
N TRP A 309 -17.23 10.83 -5.96
CA TRP A 309 -17.22 10.38 -4.58
C TRP A 309 -17.17 8.87 -4.54
N GLN A 310 -16.34 8.31 -3.65
CA GLN A 310 -16.29 6.90 -3.36
C GLN A 310 -16.32 6.70 -1.83
N LEU A 311 -17.22 5.85 -1.36
CA LEU A 311 -17.31 5.43 0.03
C LEU A 311 -17.00 3.94 0.12
N ASP A 312 -16.02 3.59 0.92
CA ASP A 312 -15.63 2.22 1.22
C ASP A 312 -15.93 1.95 2.70
N LEU A 313 -16.74 0.95 2.99
CA LEU A 313 -17.06 0.49 4.34
C LEU A 313 -16.60 -0.96 4.48
N THR A 314 -15.89 -1.25 5.58
CA THR A 314 -15.46 -2.64 5.83
C THR A 314 -15.73 -3.09 7.25
N TYR A 315 -15.90 -4.41 7.42
CA TYR A 315 -16.05 -5.07 8.70
C TYR A 315 -15.36 -6.44 8.68
N PRO A 316 -14.60 -6.86 9.73
CA PRO A 316 -13.93 -8.16 9.73
C PRO A 316 -14.90 -9.32 9.51
N VAL A 317 -14.50 -10.31 8.72
CA VAL A 317 -15.24 -11.58 8.61
C VAL A 317 -15.12 -12.38 9.91
N ASP A 318 -13.94 -12.33 10.53
CA ASP A 318 -13.65 -12.89 11.85
C ASP A 318 -13.29 -11.74 12.80
N SER A 319 -14.22 -11.36 13.67
CA SER A 319 -14.05 -10.24 14.61
C SER A 319 -12.95 -10.45 15.66
N SER A 320 -12.40 -11.66 15.78
CA SER A 320 -11.24 -11.93 16.64
C SER A 320 -9.91 -11.46 16.01
N LYS A 321 -9.91 -11.09 14.71
CA LYS A 321 -8.73 -10.68 13.95
C LYS A 321 -8.97 -9.37 13.23
N MET A 322 -8.19 -8.37 13.56
CA MET A 322 -8.25 -7.08 12.87
C MET A 322 -7.68 -7.19 11.44
N ASP A 323 -6.60 -7.94 11.29
CA ASP A 323 -5.98 -8.24 9.98
C ASP A 323 -6.69 -9.40 9.30
N GLY A 324 -6.69 -9.38 7.97
CA GLY A 324 -7.20 -10.47 7.16
C GLY A 324 -8.43 -10.11 6.32
N LEU A 325 -9.33 -11.07 6.16
CA LEU A 325 -10.49 -10.92 5.29
C LEU A 325 -11.60 -10.11 5.96
N ARG A 326 -12.12 -9.12 5.22
CA ARG A 326 -13.19 -8.22 5.67
C ARG A 326 -14.33 -8.22 4.66
N TRP A 327 -15.55 -8.10 5.13
CA TRP A 327 -16.66 -7.69 4.28
C TRP A 327 -16.40 -6.29 3.75
N HIS A 328 -16.73 -6.04 2.49
CA HIS A 328 -16.50 -4.76 1.84
C HIS A 328 -17.74 -4.31 1.09
N LEU A 329 -18.25 -3.14 1.45
CA LEU A 329 -19.28 -2.41 0.72
C LEU A 329 -18.62 -1.16 0.12
N GLN A 330 -18.72 -1.01 -1.20
CA GLN A 330 -18.24 0.16 -1.91
C GLN A 330 -19.42 0.87 -2.60
N MET A 331 -19.48 2.19 -2.50
CA MET A 331 -20.39 3.05 -3.24
C MET A 331 -19.60 4.07 -4.04
N PHE A 332 -19.98 4.31 -5.26
CA PHE A 332 -19.34 5.28 -6.15
C PHE A 332 -20.40 6.16 -6.83
N SER A 333 -20.07 7.46 -7.01
CA SER A 333 -20.90 8.40 -7.77
C SER A 333 -20.00 9.42 -8.46
N GLY A 334 -20.13 9.55 -9.77
CA GLY A 334 -19.42 10.54 -10.56
C GLY A 334 -18.74 9.98 -11.81
N TYR A 335 -17.56 10.49 -12.11
CA TYR A 335 -16.76 10.21 -13.30
C TYR A 335 -15.49 9.45 -12.92
N GLY A 336 -14.94 8.67 -13.85
CA GLY A 336 -13.63 8.04 -13.68
C GLY A 336 -13.63 6.87 -12.69
N GLU A 337 -14.66 6.06 -12.63
CA GLU A 337 -14.60 4.80 -11.91
C GLU A 337 -13.54 3.86 -12.52
N THR A 338 -13.38 3.93 -13.86
CA THR A 338 -12.27 3.35 -14.62
C THR A 338 -11.71 4.38 -15.59
N LEU A 339 -10.51 4.15 -16.15
CA LEU A 339 -9.98 5.00 -17.21
C LEU A 339 -10.84 4.96 -18.47
N LEU A 340 -11.40 3.80 -18.81
CA LEU A 340 -12.27 3.68 -19.97
C LEU A 340 -13.51 4.56 -19.86
N ASP A 341 -14.01 4.73 -18.63
CA ASP A 341 -15.23 5.48 -18.29
C ASP A 341 -14.93 6.86 -17.71
N TYR A 342 -13.73 7.43 -17.96
CA TYR A 342 -13.28 8.67 -17.33
C TYR A 342 -14.26 9.84 -17.52
N ASN A 343 -14.94 9.92 -18.67
CA ASN A 343 -15.89 10.96 -19.06
C ASN A 343 -17.35 10.48 -19.05
N PHE A 344 -17.62 9.30 -18.46
CA PHE A 344 -18.95 8.73 -18.36
C PHE A 344 -19.41 8.70 -16.88
N ARG A 345 -20.53 9.38 -16.61
CA ARG A 345 -21.07 9.46 -15.25
C ARG A 345 -21.78 8.19 -14.84
N GLN A 346 -21.39 7.64 -13.70
CA GLN A 346 -21.95 6.41 -13.14
C GLN A 346 -22.29 6.59 -11.66
N ASN A 347 -23.28 5.82 -11.19
CA ASN A 347 -23.46 5.52 -9.78
C ASN A 347 -23.39 4.02 -9.64
N SER A 348 -22.58 3.53 -8.74
CA SER A 348 -22.42 2.09 -8.53
C SER A 348 -22.41 1.72 -7.05
N ILE A 349 -22.77 0.47 -6.79
CA ILE A 349 -22.68 -0.17 -5.50
C ILE A 349 -22.06 -1.55 -5.68
N GLY A 350 -21.07 -1.86 -4.86
CA GLY A 350 -20.36 -3.14 -4.88
C GLY A 350 -20.33 -3.80 -3.51
N LEU A 351 -20.56 -5.09 -3.47
CA LEU A 351 -20.49 -5.91 -2.25
C LEU A 351 -19.55 -7.09 -2.48
N GLY A 352 -18.70 -7.35 -1.50
CA GLY A 352 -17.76 -8.46 -1.56
C GLY A 352 -16.82 -8.52 -0.37
N VAL A 353 -15.56 -8.82 -0.64
CA VAL A 353 -14.54 -8.97 0.39
C VAL A 353 -13.29 -8.17 0.06
N MET A 354 -12.58 -7.74 1.09
CA MET A 354 -11.32 -7.05 1.03
C MET A 354 -10.31 -7.76 1.93
N LEU A 355 -9.07 -7.88 1.45
CA LEU A 355 -7.94 -8.28 2.29
C LEU A 355 -7.33 -7.01 2.89
N PHE A 356 -7.32 -6.95 4.22
CA PHE A 356 -6.72 -5.88 4.99
C PHE A 356 -5.47 -6.42 5.69
N ASN A 357 -4.36 -5.71 5.52
CA ASN A 357 -3.10 -6.05 6.14
C ASN A 357 -2.34 -4.75 6.46
N PHE A 358 -1.93 -4.58 7.71
CA PHE A 358 -1.14 -3.45 8.17
C PHE A 358 0.36 -3.64 7.96
#